data_e466b2fc1db0490595aff6e9c97b9ad1
#
_entry.id   e466b2fc1db0490595aff6e9c97b9ad1
#
_cell.length_a   1.000
_cell.length_b   1.000
_cell.length_c   1.000
_cell.angle_alpha   90.00
_cell.angle_beta   90.00
_cell.angle_gamma   90.00
#
_symmetry.space_group_name_H-M   'P 1'
#
loop_
_entity.id
_entity.type
_entity.pdbx_description
1 polymer ?
#
loop_
_entity_poly.entity_id
_entity_poly.type
_entity_poly.pdbx_seq_one_letter_code
_entity_poly.pdbx_strand_id
1 'polypeptide(L)'
;TVDWLGRHIPHNNGRVGFAGCSYPGFYAMMGGLCGHPAVKAVSPQAPVTDWFMGDDVHHNGVLMLTDSYRFLSSMNTPPGRVPAAKMPSMSRQTQPDERTFFLEHTALAELTGLLKPNPFWEEMSAHPDYDAWWQERDLRRACYNVQPAVLIVGGTFDAEDCFGAWNLYRALNRQSP
;
A
#
# COMPACT_ATOMS: atom_id res chain seq x y z
N THR A 1 10.45 16.43 -4.36
CA THR A 1 11.48 15.45 -3.91
C THR A 1 12.46 15.12 -5.03
N VAL A 2 12.03 14.71 -6.23
CA VAL A 2 12.93 14.31 -7.34
C VAL A 2 13.89 15.43 -7.72
N ASP A 3 13.40 16.64 -7.95
CA ASP A 3 14.24 17.80 -8.23
C ASP A 3 15.24 18.12 -7.12
N TRP A 4 14.79 17.97 -5.87
CA TRP A 4 15.65 18.19 -4.72
C TRP A 4 16.81 17.18 -4.70
N LEU A 5 16.52 15.90 -4.94
CA LEU A 5 17.55 14.84 -5.03
C LEU A 5 18.57 15.16 -6.13
N GLY A 6 18.09 15.54 -7.32
CA GLY A 6 18.95 15.89 -8.44
C GLY A 6 19.89 17.08 -8.17
N ARG A 7 19.46 18.04 -7.34
CA ARG A 7 20.25 19.25 -7.02
C ARG A 7 21.18 19.08 -5.81
N HIS A 8 20.81 18.22 -4.84
CA HIS A 8 21.48 18.20 -3.54
C HIS A 8 22.29 16.93 -3.26
N ILE A 9 22.04 15.84 -3.99
CA ILE A 9 22.86 14.64 -3.84
C ILE A 9 24.11 14.76 -4.72
N PRO A 10 25.32 14.84 -4.12
CA PRO A 10 26.53 14.96 -4.91
C PRO A 10 26.77 13.72 -5.75
N HIS A 11 27.40 13.91 -6.90
CA HIS A 11 27.77 12.84 -7.85
C HIS A 11 26.59 12.03 -8.41
N ASN A 12 25.35 12.53 -8.34
CA ASN A 12 24.23 11.90 -9.01
C ASN A 12 24.31 12.10 -10.53
N ASN A 13 23.66 11.24 -11.29
CA ASN A 13 23.62 11.30 -12.75
C ASN A 13 22.33 11.93 -13.31
N GLY A 14 21.54 12.60 -12.48
CA GLY A 14 20.27 13.21 -12.86
C GLY A 14 19.14 12.22 -13.13
N ARG A 15 19.32 10.94 -12.79
CA ARG A 15 18.31 9.88 -12.98
C ARG A 15 17.85 9.35 -11.63
N VAL A 16 16.55 9.12 -11.51
CA VAL A 16 15.92 8.60 -10.28
C VAL A 16 15.18 7.32 -10.60
N GLY A 17 15.27 6.36 -9.69
CA GLY A 17 14.44 5.16 -9.67
C GLY A 17 13.64 5.09 -8.38
N PHE A 18 12.47 4.48 -8.47
CA PHE A 18 11.65 4.14 -7.29
C PHE A 18 11.56 2.63 -7.15
N ALA A 19 11.67 2.14 -5.93
CA ALA A 19 11.44 0.74 -5.62
C ALA A 19 10.72 0.64 -4.26
N GLY A 20 9.87 -0.35 -4.13
CA GLY A 20 9.16 -0.62 -2.88
C GLY A 20 8.41 -1.93 -2.95
N CYS A 21 8.16 -2.53 -1.78
CA CYS A 21 7.44 -3.78 -1.63
C CYS A 21 6.13 -3.55 -0.87
N SER A 22 5.04 -4.22 -1.27
CA SER A 22 3.71 -4.09 -0.66
C SER A 22 3.13 -2.68 -0.88
N TYR A 23 2.64 -1.97 0.14
CA TYR A 23 2.19 -0.58 -0.01
C TYR A 23 3.30 0.40 -0.49
N PRO A 24 4.60 0.24 -0.15
CA PRO A 24 5.66 0.98 -0.84
C PRO A 24 5.81 0.62 -2.32
N GLY A 25 5.38 -0.55 -2.76
CA GLY A 25 5.26 -0.90 -4.18
C GLY A 25 4.19 -0.06 -4.90
N PHE A 26 3.07 0.19 -4.25
CA PHE A 26 2.08 1.18 -4.69
C PHE A 26 2.71 2.57 -4.86
N TYR A 27 3.45 3.06 -3.86
CA TYR A 27 4.12 4.36 -3.96
C TYR A 27 5.21 4.39 -5.02
N ALA A 28 5.94 3.30 -5.22
CA ALA A 28 6.94 3.21 -6.28
C ALA A 28 6.29 3.38 -7.66
N MET A 29 5.14 2.74 -7.90
CA MET A 29 4.41 2.90 -9.14
C MET A 29 3.82 4.31 -9.30
N MET A 30 3.25 4.89 -8.25
CA MET A 30 2.80 6.30 -8.27
C MET A 30 3.94 7.25 -8.65
N GLY A 31 5.15 7.00 -8.13
CA GLY A 31 6.34 7.74 -8.53
C GLY A 31 6.65 7.61 -10.03
N GLY A 32 6.39 6.44 -10.63
CA GLY A 32 6.51 6.23 -12.08
C GLY A 32 5.46 6.98 -12.89
N LEU A 33 4.27 7.09 -12.34
CA LEU A 33 3.13 7.77 -12.99
C LEU A 33 3.20 9.31 -12.91
N CYS A 34 4.10 9.86 -12.10
CA CYS A 34 4.17 11.31 -11.88
C CYS A 34 4.64 12.13 -13.10
N GLY A 35 5.10 11.47 -14.17
CA GLY A 35 5.55 12.13 -15.40
C GLY A 35 6.85 12.92 -15.29
N HIS A 36 7.58 12.81 -14.19
CA HIS A 36 8.81 13.58 -13.99
C HIS A 36 9.95 13.04 -14.89
N PRO A 37 10.62 13.89 -15.70
CA PRO A 37 11.58 13.42 -16.72
C PRO A 37 12.82 12.75 -16.15
N ALA A 38 13.19 13.03 -14.92
CA ALA A 38 14.32 12.37 -14.25
C ALA A 38 13.98 10.94 -13.75
N VAL A 39 12.70 10.58 -13.63
CA VAL A 39 12.31 9.22 -13.24
C VAL A 39 12.50 8.29 -14.43
N LYS A 40 13.42 7.34 -14.31
CA LYS A 40 13.83 6.46 -15.41
C LYS A 40 13.47 4.99 -15.20
N ALA A 41 13.28 4.58 -13.96
CA ALA A 41 12.91 3.20 -13.65
C ALA A 41 12.06 3.13 -12.38
N VAL A 42 11.16 2.16 -12.34
CA VAL A 42 10.38 1.84 -11.14
C VAL A 42 10.32 0.33 -10.95
N SER A 43 10.40 -0.11 -9.71
CA SER A 43 10.27 -1.52 -9.34
C SER A 43 9.19 -1.68 -8.26
N PRO A 44 7.90 -1.73 -8.66
CA PRO A 44 6.83 -2.13 -7.76
C PRO A 44 6.94 -3.63 -7.48
N GLN A 45 7.17 -3.99 -6.22
CA GLN A 45 7.34 -5.37 -5.78
C GLN A 45 6.16 -5.74 -4.89
N ALA A 46 5.49 -6.87 -5.20
CA ALA A 46 4.23 -7.25 -4.57
C ALA A 46 3.34 -6.01 -4.31
N PRO A 47 3.06 -5.19 -5.34
CA PRO A 47 2.41 -3.91 -5.16
C PRO A 47 0.93 -4.09 -4.87
N VAL A 48 0.41 -3.34 -3.92
CA VAL A 48 -1.03 -3.06 -3.87
C VAL A 48 -1.41 -2.24 -5.10
N THR A 49 -2.52 -2.55 -5.73
CA THR A 49 -3.02 -1.82 -6.91
C THR A 49 -4.48 -1.42 -6.79
N ASP A 50 -5.29 -2.29 -6.24
CA ASP A 50 -6.70 -2.05 -5.95
C ASP A 50 -7.04 -2.57 -4.56
N TRP A 51 -7.11 -1.68 -3.61
CA TRP A 51 -7.32 -1.95 -2.19
C TRP A 51 -8.69 -2.57 -1.86
N PHE A 52 -9.62 -2.55 -2.80
CA PHE A 52 -10.96 -3.08 -2.60
C PHE A 52 -11.19 -4.43 -3.30
N MET A 53 -10.55 -4.65 -4.44
CA MET A 53 -10.85 -5.84 -5.24
C MET A 53 -9.92 -7.01 -4.96
N GLY A 54 -8.70 -6.77 -4.54
CA GLY A 54 -7.80 -7.89 -4.46
C GLY A 54 -6.54 -7.77 -3.62
N ASP A 55 -6.26 -6.60 -3.06
CA ASP A 55 -5.00 -6.40 -2.33
C ASP A 55 -5.26 -5.86 -0.91
N ASP A 56 -4.50 -6.33 0.07
CA ASP A 56 -4.39 -5.92 1.47
C ASP A 56 -5.73 -5.83 2.24
N VAL A 57 -6.57 -4.87 1.90
CA VAL A 57 -7.72 -4.49 2.73
C VAL A 57 -8.96 -5.34 2.46
N HIS A 58 -9.22 -5.64 1.19
CA HIS A 58 -10.36 -6.44 0.78
C HIS A 58 -9.97 -7.49 -0.27
N HIS A 59 -10.73 -8.60 -0.30
CA HIS A 59 -10.72 -9.57 -1.37
C HIS A 59 -12.11 -9.64 -2.03
N ASN A 60 -12.21 -9.20 -3.27
CA ASN A 60 -13.47 -9.09 -4.00
C ASN A 60 -14.56 -8.34 -3.18
N GLY A 61 -14.17 -7.26 -2.53
CA GLY A 61 -15.03 -6.45 -1.69
C GLY A 61 -15.28 -6.99 -0.27
N VAL A 62 -14.73 -8.15 0.09
CA VAL A 62 -14.83 -8.68 1.45
C VAL A 62 -13.66 -8.14 2.28
N LEU A 63 -13.98 -7.41 3.34
CA LEU A 63 -12.99 -6.85 4.25
C LEU A 63 -12.17 -7.93 4.94
N MET A 64 -10.87 -7.87 4.79
CA MET A 64 -9.88 -8.68 5.51
C MET A 64 -9.68 -8.08 6.92
N LEU A 65 -10.70 -8.21 7.76
CA LEU A 65 -10.82 -7.48 9.01
C LEU A 65 -9.63 -7.64 9.95
N THR A 66 -9.22 -8.88 10.20
CA THR A 66 -8.15 -9.17 11.16
C THR A 66 -6.82 -8.62 10.71
N ASP A 67 -6.47 -8.84 9.44
CA ASP A 67 -5.20 -8.42 8.87
C ASP A 67 -5.12 -6.89 8.77
N SER A 68 -6.18 -6.26 8.25
CA SER A 68 -6.27 -4.80 8.14
C SER A 68 -6.22 -4.12 9.51
N TYR A 69 -6.95 -4.62 10.49
CA TYR A 69 -6.96 -4.05 11.84
C TYR A 69 -5.59 -4.16 12.52
N ARG A 70 -4.94 -5.33 12.43
CA ARG A 70 -3.59 -5.54 12.99
C ARG A 70 -2.56 -4.62 12.34
N PHE A 71 -2.57 -4.60 11.02
CA PHE A 71 -1.63 -3.78 10.26
C PHE A 71 -1.78 -2.30 10.63
N LEU A 72 -2.98 -1.76 10.56
CA LEU A 72 -3.24 -0.36 10.85
C LEU A 72 -3.05 0.00 12.33
N SER A 73 -3.33 -0.92 13.26
CA SER A 73 -3.01 -0.71 14.67
C SER A 73 -1.52 -0.60 14.92
N SER A 74 -0.69 -1.33 14.16
CA SER A 74 0.76 -1.25 14.25
C SER A 74 1.31 0.10 13.75
N MET A 75 0.58 0.78 12.87
CA MET A 75 0.95 2.10 12.33
C MET A 75 0.44 3.27 13.18
N ASN A 76 -0.32 3.01 14.21
CA ASN A 76 -0.92 4.03 15.08
C ASN A 76 0.09 4.66 16.06
N THR A 77 1.36 4.49 15.81
CA THR A 77 2.41 5.14 16.61
C THR A 77 2.52 6.60 16.20
N PRO A 78 2.44 7.56 17.14
CA PRO A 78 2.59 8.97 16.82
C PRO A 78 3.89 9.22 16.04
N PRO A 79 3.92 10.18 15.09
CA PRO A 79 5.13 10.53 14.37
C PRO A 79 6.15 11.18 15.28
N GLY A 80 6.82 10.36 16.07
CA GLY A 80 8.00 10.71 16.84
C GLY A 80 9.10 9.78 16.39
N ARG A 81 10.31 10.29 16.21
CA ARG A 81 11.48 9.49 15.86
C ARG A 81 11.63 8.30 16.82
N VAL A 82 10.95 7.20 16.53
CA VAL A 82 11.30 5.94 17.17
C VAL A 82 12.49 5.41 16.41
N PRO A 83 13.68 5.27 17.02
CA PRO A 83 14.79 4.56 16.38
C PRO A 83 14.31 3.18 15.96
N ALA A 84 14.68 2.75 14.76
CA ALA A 84 14.28 1.45 14.18
C ALA A 84 14.57 0.24 15.11
N ALA A 85 15.46 0.41 16.10
CA ALA A 85 15.78 -0.58 17.13
C ALA A 85 14.69 -0.76 18.22
N LYS A 86 13.61 0.02 18.19
CA LYS A 86 12.51 -0.06 19.18
C LYS A 86 11.13 -0.23 18.56
N MET A 87 11.04 -0.80 17.38
CA MET A 87 9.75 -1.37 16.97
C MET A 87 9.41 -2.50 17.95
N PRO A 88 8.28 -2.44 18.65
CA PRO A 88 7.86 -3.57 19.46
C PRO A 88 7.79 -4.76 18.52
N SER A 89 8.64 -5.75 18.73
CA SER A 89 8.39 -7.07 18.21
C SER A 89 6.99 -7.42 18.68
N MET A 90 6.06 -7.60 17.76
CA MET A 90 4.76 -8.16 18.07
C MET A 90 5.00 -9.61 18.52
N SER A 91 5.37 -9.76 19.78
CA SER A 91 5.53 -11.08 20.37
C SER A 91 4.12 -11.66 20.43
N ARG A 92 3.90 -12.75 19.71
CA ARG A 92 2.68 -13.57 19.73
C ARG A 92 2.24 -14.01 21.14
N GLN A 93 3.01 -13.69 22.17
CA GLN A 93 2.83 -14.26 23.52
C GLN A 93 2.04 -13.40 24.50
N THR A 94 1.62 -12.19 24.15
CA THR A 94 0.98 -11.27 25.11
C THR A 94 -0.34 -10.66 24.63
N GLN A 95 -0.87 -11.07 23.46
CA GLN A 95 -2.19 -10.63 23.05
C GLN A 95 -3.26 -11.66 23.45
N PRO A 96 -4.44 -11.21 23.89
CA PRO A 96 -5.60 -12.10 23.96
C PRO A 96 -5.77 -12.77 22.60
N ASP A 97 -6.24 -14.02 22.59
CA ASP A 97 -6.56 -14.75 21.37
C ASP A 97 -7.34 -13.83 20.43
N GLU A 98 -6.78 -13.57 19.25
CA GLU A 98 -7.38 -12.64 18.27
C GLU A 98 -8.84 -12.97 17.98
N ARG A 99 -9.15 -14.26 17.91
CA ARG A 99 -10.51 -14.72 17.72
C ARG A 99 -11.41 -14.22 18.85
N THR A 100 -10.99 -14.34 20.09
CA THR A 100 -11.75 -13.84 21.25
C THR A 100 -11.93 -12.35 21.17
N PHE A 101 -10.88 -11.58 20.83
CA PHE A 101 -10.96 -10.14 20.68
C PHE A 101 -12.03 -9.74 19.64
N PHE A 102 -12.01 -10.32 18.43
CA PHE A 102 -12.99 -9.97 17.39
C PHE A 102 -14.39 -10.53 17.65
N LEU A 103 -14.54 -11.55 18.47
CA LEU A 103 -15.86 -12.02 18.93
C LEU A 103 -16.46 -11.12 20.01
N GLU A 104 -15.64 -10.48 20.81
CA GLU A 104 -16.06 -9.50 21.82
C GLU A 104 -16.36 -8.13 21.23
N HIS A 105 -15.67 -7.76 20.11
CA HIS A 105 -15.79 -6.48 19.43
C HIS A 105 -16.33 -6.68 18.01
N THR A 106 -17.62 -6.96 17.90
CA THR A 106 -18.24 -7.34 16.63
C THR A 106 -18.67 -6.17 15.74
N ALA A 107 -18.78 -4.97 16.30
CA ALA A 107 -19.20 -3.80 15.55
C ALA A 107 -17.99 -3.03 15.00
N LEU A 108 -17.96 -2.76 13.70
CA LEU A 108 -16.90 -1.97 13.05
C LEU A 108 -16.72 -0.59 13.69
N ALA A 109 -17.82 0.04 14.12
CA ALA A 109 -17.80 1.32 14.82
C ALA A 109 -17.04 1.25 16.16
N GLU A 110 -17.15 0.13 16.87
CA GLU A 110 -16.43 -0.10 18.12
C GLU A 110 -14.93 -0.27 17.86
N LEU A 111 -14.57 -1.10 16.90
CA LEU A 111 -13.18 -1.28 16.45
C LEU A 111 -12.56 0.04 15.99
N THR A 112 -13.33 0.86 15.29
CA THR A 112 -12.92 2.22 14.91
C THR A 112 -12.63 3.08 16.14
N GLY A 113 -13.48 3.00 17.16
CA GLY A 113 -13.27 3.72 18.42
C GLY A 113 -11.98 3.31 19.15
N LEU A 114 -11.65 2.03 19.13
CA LEU A 114 -10.44 1.48 19.76
C LEU A 114 -9.15 1.85 18.99
N LEU A 115 -9.25 2.01 17.68
CA LEU A 115 -8.10 2.27 16.82
C LEU A 115 -7.76 3.76 16.66
N LYS A 116 -8.61 4.68 17.13
CA LYS A 116 -8.42 6.13 16.98
C LYS A 116 -7.19 6.67 17.73
N PRO A 117 -6.49 7.67 17.14
CA PRO A 117 -6.72 8.22 15.80
C PRO A 117 -6.01 7.40 14.72
N ASN A 118 -6.75 6.94 13.73
CA ASN A 118 -6.19 6.34 12.53
C ASN A 118 -6.97 6.84 11.31
N PRO A 119 -6.51 7.92 10.65
CA PRO A 119 -7.26 8.55 9.56
C PRO A 119 -7.58 7.60 8.41
N PHE A 120 -6.66 6.70 8.06
CA PHE A 120 -6.92 5.76 6.96
C PHE A 120 -8.01 4.75 7.31
N TRP A 121 -8.00 4.21 8.52
CA TRP A 121 -9.05 3.31 8.99
C TRP A 121 -10.42 4.02 9.06
N GLU A 122 -10.42 5.26 9.53
CA GLU A 122 -11.66 6.05 9.66
C GLU A 122 -12.27 6.33 8.28
N GLU A 123 -11.46 6.75 7.30
CA GLU A 123 -11.90 6.95 5.92
C GLU A 123 -12.34 5.64 5.27
N MET A 124 -11.55 4.58 5.36
CA MET A 124 -11.87 3.27 4.82
C MET A 124 -13.22 2.75 5.35
N SER A 125 -13.43 2.89 6.66
CA SER A 125 -14.68 2.45 7.31
C SER A 125 -15.90 3.28 6.89
N ALA A 126 -15.70 4.49 6.40
CA ALA A 126 -16.76 5.34 5.87
C ALA A 126 -17.14 4.99 4.41
N HIS A 127 -16.34 4.17 3.74
CA HIS A 127 -16.53 3.74 2.35
C HIS A 127 -16.70 2.22 2.24
N PRO A 128 -17.83 1.66 2.71
CA PRO A 128 -18.03 0.21 2.72
C PRO A 128 -18.26 -0.40 1.33
N ASP A 129 -18.60 0.42 0.35
CA ASP A 129 -18.87 0.02 -1.03
C ASP A 129 -17.75 0.46 -1.97
N TYR A 130 -17.62 -0.18 -3.15
CA TYR A 130 -16.65 0.19 -4.17
C TYR A 130 -17.03 1.50 -4.88
N ASP A 131 -16.89 2.58 -4.17
CA ASP A 131 -17.21 3.94 -4.62
C ASP A 131 -16.02 4.68 -5.24
N ALA A 132 -16.19 5.97 -5.50
CA ALA A 132 -15.16 6.83 -6.09
C ALA A 132 -13.89 6.90 -5.23
N TRP A 133 -14.01 6.84 -3.90
CA TRP A 133 -12.86 6.89 -2.99
C TRP A 133 -11.88 5.74 -3.23
N TRP A 134 -12.39 4.50 -3.44
CA TRP A 134 -11.56 3.35 -3.80
C TRP A 134 -11.07 3.41 -5.23
N GLN A 135 -11.94 3.81 -6.14
CA GLN A 135 -11.65 3.83 -7.57
C GLN A 135 -10.55 4.84 -7.95
N GLU A 136 -10.45 5.95 -7.24
CA GLU A 136 -9.38 6.94 -7.41
C GLU A 136 -8.01 6.42 -6.93
N ARG A 137 -8.00 5.37 -6.11
CA ARG A 137 -6.80 4.71 -5.59
C ARG A 137 -6.39 3.47 -6.40
N ASP A 138 -7.11 3.13 -7.45
CA ASP A 138 -6.76 2.04 -8.35
C ASP A 138 -5.69 2.48 -9.35
N LEU A 139 -4.45 2.04 -9.13
CA LEU A 139 -3.30 2.37 -9.99
C LEU A 139 -3.49 1.94 -11.45
N ARG A 140 -4.26 0.89 -11.70
CA ARG A 140 -4.45 0.35 -13.06
C ARG A 140 -5.11 1.37 -13.98
N ARG A 141 -5.90 2.28 -13.42
CA ARG A 141 -6.59 3.34 -14.17
C ARG A 141 -5.65 4.45 -14.65
N ALA A 142 -4.47 4.55 -14.06
CA ALA A 142 -3.49 5.59 -14.38
C ALA A 142 -2.31 5.10 -15.26
N CYS A 143 -2.31 3.84 -15.68
CA CYS A 143 -1.20 3.22 -16.41
C CYS A 143 -1.11 3.62 -17.90
N TYR A 144 -1.38 4.89 -18.23
CA TYR A 144 -1.27 5.39 -19.60
C TYR A 144 0.06 6.10 -19.84
N ASN A 145 0.70 5.84 -20.99
CA ASN A 145 1.93 6.53 -21.42
C ASN A 145 3.04 6.51 -20.35
N VAL A 146 3.24 5.39 -19.69
CA VAL A 146 4.26 5.23 -18.65
C VAL A 146 5.63 5.26 -19.30
N GLN A 147 6.42 6.27 -18.98
CA GLN A 147 7.73 6.52 -19.59
C GLN A 147 8.90 5.77 -18.94
N PRO A 148 8.94 5.62 -17.60
CA PRO A 148 10.00 4.86 -16.96
C PRO A 148 9.96 3.38 -17.33
N ALA A 149 11.13 2.72 -17.32
CA ALA A 149 11.17 1.27 -17.35
C ALA A 149 10.52 0.70 -16.07
N VAL A 150 9.70 -0.33 -16.21
CA VAL A 150 8.97 -0.94 -15.09
C VAL A 150 9.39 -2.39 -14.89
N LEU A 151 9.87 -2.72 -13.69
CA LEU A 151 10.14 -4.09 -13.26
C LEU A 151 9.15 -4.47 -12.15
N ILE A 152 8.11 -5.21 -12.50
CA ILE A 152 7.17 -5.75 -11.51
C ILE A 152 7.73 -7.05 -10.96
N VAL A 153 7.75 -7.18 -9.65
CA VAL A 153 8.11 -8.41 -8.95
C VAL A 153 6.89 -8.85 -8.12
N GLY A 154 6.56 -10.13 -8.17
CA GLY A 154 5.45 -10.70 -7.39
C GLY A 154 5.66 -12.18 -7.15
N GLY A 155 5.23 -12.66 -5.99
CA GLY A 155 5.22 -14.07 -5.63
C GLY A 155 3.88 -14.71 -6.00
N THR A 156 3.91 -15.96 -6.45
CA THR A 156 2.68 -16.73 -6.71
C THR A 156 2.08 -17.35 -5.43
N PHE A 157 2.81 -17.25 -4.32
CA PHE A 157 2.40 -17.71 -3.00
C PHE A 157 2.03 -16.54 -2.05
N ASP A 158 1.94 -15.35 -2.61
CA ASP A 158 1.52 -14.16 -1.86
C ASP A 158 0.01 -14.20 -1.65
N ALA A 159 -0.42 -14.17 -0.40
CA ALA A 159 -1.83 -14.24 -0.03
C ALA A 159 -2.53 -12.88 -0.07
N GLU A 160 -1.77 -11.78 -0.02
CA GLU A 160 -2.29 -10.42 0.09
C GLU A 160 -2.17 -9.66 -1.25
N ASP A 161 -0.98 -9.64 -1.85
CA ASP A 161 -0.64 -8.75 -2.97
C ASP A 161 -0.44 -9.47 -4.33
N CYS A 162 -0.83 -10.71 -4.46
CA CYS A 162 -0.69 -11.45 -5.72
C CYS A 162 -1.53 -10.83 -6.85
N PHE A 163 -2.72 -10.36 -6.53
CA PHE A 163 -3.62 -9.68 -7.46
C PHE A 163 -2.97 -8.44 -8.07
N GLY A 164 -2.32 -7.63 -7.26
CA GLY A 164 -1.71 -6.37 -7.68
C GLY A 164 -0.65 -6.53 -8.74
N ALA A 165 0.32 -7.43 -8.52
CA ALA A 165 1.40 -7.67 -9.47
C ALA A 165 0.90 -8.08 -10.87
N TRP A 166 -0.03 -9.04 -10.92
CA TRP A 166 -0.58 -9.53 -12.17
C TRP A 166 -1.44 -8.50 -12.90
N ASN A 167 -2.27 -7.79 -12.17
CA ASN A 167 -3.20 -6.84 -12.79
C ASN A 167 -2.50 -5.54 -13.19
N LEU A 168 -1.46 -5.13 -12.47
CA LEU A 168 -0.60 -4.02 -12.87
C LEU A 168 0.13 -4.34 -14.18
N TYR A 169 0.72 -5.53 -14.29
CA TYR A 169 1.38 -5.98 -15.51
C TYR A 169 0.41 -5.95 -16.71
N ARG A 170 -0.80 -6.48 -16.53
CA ARG A 170 -1.83 -6.47 -17.58
C ARG A 170 -2.25 -5.07 -17.98
N ALA A 171 -2.41 -4.17 -17.00
CA ALA A 171 -2.79 -2.78 -17.24
C ALA A 171 -1.71 -2.05 -18.04
N LEU A 172 -0.45 -2.18 -17.66
CA LEU A 172 0.68 -1.58 -18.37
C LEU A 172 0.76 -2.06 -19.82
N ASN A 173 0.71 -3.38 -20.04
CA ASN A 173 0.76 -3.93 -21.41
C ASN A 173 -0.40 -3.48 -22.30
N ARG A 174 -1.54 -3.14 -21.73
CA ARG A 174 -2.71 -2.70 -22.52
C ARG A 174 -2.72 -1.21 -22.78
N GLN A 175 -2.24 -0.42 -21.84
CA GLN A 175 -2.41 1.03 -21.82
C GLN A 175 -1.12 1.79 -22.08
N SER A 176 0.02 1.10 -22.02
CA SER A 176 1.36 1.69 -22.19
C SER A 176 2.28 0.70 -22.89
N PRO A 177 1.96 0.30 -24.14
CA PRO A 177 2.75 -0.67 -24.89
C PRO A 177 4.12 -0.11 -25.32
#